data_57c88a621393c175c9d2e801a4da5664
#
_entry.id   57c88a621393c175c9d2e801a4da5664
#
_cell.length_a   1.000
_cell.length_b   1.000
_cell.length_c   1.000
_cell.angle_alpha   90.00
_cell.angle_beta   90.00
_cell.angle_gamma   90.00
#
_symmetry.space_group_name_H-M   'P 1'
#
loop_
_entity.id
_entity.type
_entity.pdbx_description
1 polymer ?
#
loop_
_entity_poly.entity_id
_entity_poly.type
_entity_poly.pdbx_seq_one_letter_code
_entity_poly.pdbx_strand_id
1 'polypeptide(L)'
;MLRWIAITVMGLGDKVRFFCGEETRIGLKTISGRKITARGVKPIGQVQWKFQATYIYGVVEPKTGEHFFYEFTHLNSQCFEIFLQLVAEKFSESILIIQLDNGRFHKAKNLKIPDNIILMFQPAHCPESNPIEQVWQYLKKGLRWDLPNNLYELRLLISQQLEKMNSEVIASIVGRAYILAALSVAGI
;
A
#
# COMPACT_ATOMS: atom_id res chain seq x y z
N MET A 1 23.18 -0.73 6.08
CA MET A 1 24.39 -1.09 5.30
C MET A 1 25.03 -2.40 5.74
N LEU A 2 25.41 -2.61 7.00
CA LEU A 2 26.05 -3.88 7.47
C LEU A 2 25.14 -5.13 7.31
N ARG A 3 23.82 -5.05 7.54
CA ARG A 3 22.89 -6.17 7.29
C ARG A 3 22.78 -6.55 5.81
N TRP A 4 22.85 -5.59 4.91
CA TRP A 4 22.84 -5.81 3.46
C TRP A 4 24.05 -6.64 3.02
N ILE A 5 25.23 -6.31 3.53
CA ILE A 5 26.48 -7.06 3.24
C ILE A 5 26.37 -8.50 3.75
N ALA A 6 25.78 -8.70 4.94
CA ALA A 6 25.57 -10.04 5.50
C ALA A 6 24.62 -10.90 4.65
N ILE A 7 23.53 -10.32 4.13
CA ILE A 7 22.54 -11.01 3.29
C ILE A 7 23.17 -11.45 1.97
N THR A 8 23.95 -10.57 1.32
CA THR A 8 24.62 -10.87 0.04
C THR A 8 25.73 -11.92 0.21
N VAL A 9 26.50 -11.86 1.31
CA VAL A 9 27.59 -12.81 1.59
C VAL A 9 27.08 -14.19 2.00
N MET A 10 25.85 -14.29 2.56
CA MET A 10 25.28 -15.57 3.02
C MET A 10 24.50 -16.35 1.94
N GLY A 11 24.46 -15.89 0.70
CA GLY A 11 23.75 -16.59 -0.38
C GLY A 11 22.22 -16.59 -0.22
N LEU A 12 21.68 -15.63 0.54
CA LEU A 12 20.25 -15.49 0.79
C LEU A 12 19.53 -14.61 -0.25
N GLY A 13 20.20 -14.25 -1.37
CA GLY A 13 19.68 -13.35 -2.39
C GLY A 13 18.30 -13.73 -2.91
N ASP A 14 18.08 -15.02 -3.17
CA ASP A 14 16.79 -15.53 -3.68
C ASP A 14 15.64 -15.45 -2.66
N LYS A 15 15.97 -15.24 -1.38
CA LYS A 15 14.98 -15.09 -0.30
C LYS A 15 14.69 -13.65 0.07
N VAL A 16 15.41 -12.68 -0.51
CA VAL A 16 15.20 -11.26 -0.23
C VAL A 16 14.19 -10.71 -1.21
N ARG A 17 13.13 -10.11 -0.67
CA ARG A 17 12.03 -9.52 -1.45
C ARG A 17 11.86 -8.05 -1.10
N PHE A 18 11.55 -7.24 -2.08
CA PHE A 18 11.35 -5.80 -1.91
C PHE A 18 9.87 -5.44 -2.06
N PHE A 19 9.34 -4.83 -1.03
CA PHE A 19 7.96 -4.35 -0.99
C PHE A 19 7.90 -2.83 -0.81
N CYS A 20 6.86 -2.24 -1.37
CA CYS A 20 6.47 -0.86 -1.11
C CYS A 20 5.25 -0.86 -0.20
N GLY A 21 5.34 -0.20 0.94
CA GLY A 21 4.30 -0.17 1.96
C GLY A 21 3.78 1.24 2.22
N GLU A 22 2.50 1.36 2.54
CA GLU A 22 1.82 2.58 2.95
C GLU A 22 0.40 2.31 3.44
N GLU A 23 -0.22 3.30 4.05
CA GLU A 23 -1.62 3.28 4.46
C GLU A 23 -2.45 4.29 3.68
N THR A 24 -3.72 3.95 3.50
CA THR A 24 -4.68 4.88 2.92
C THR A 24 -5.94 4.98 3.76
N ARG A 25 -6.44 6.19 3.92
CA ARG A 25 -7.73 6.45 4.55
C ARG A 25 -8.82 6.42 3.48
N ILE A 26 -9.88 5.63 3.69
CA ILE A 26 -11.08 5.60 2.87
C ILE A 26 -12.28 5.92 3.75
N GLY A 27 -13.02 6.94 3.39
CA GLY A 27 -14.15 7.44 4.18
C GLY A 27 -15.45 7.52 3.40
N LEU A 28 -16.54 7.70 4.13
CA LEU A 28 -17.87 7.89 3.56
C LEU A 28 -18.00 9.24 2.83
N LYS A 29 -17.16 10.23 3.15
CA LYS A 29 -17.17 11.50 2.44
C LYS A 29 -16.86 11.27 0.97
N THR A 30 -17.70 11.81 0.10
CA THR A 30 -17.60 11.66 -1.36
C THR A 30 -16.18 11.92 -1.88
N ILE A 31 -15.67 10.97 -2.66
CA ILE A 31 -14.40 11.11 -3.37
C ILE A 31 -14.62 11.97 -4.60
N SER A 32 -13.98 13.13 -4.66
CA SER A 32 -14.07 14.03 -5.79
C SER A 32 -13.52 13.41 -7.08
N GLY A 33 -14.14 13.68 -8.21
CA GLY A 33 -13.71 13.16 -9.50
C GLY A 33 -14.19 14.00 -10.67
N ARG A 34 -13.62 13.72 -11.85
CA ARG A 34 -14.06 14.31 -13.11
C ARG A 34 -15.08 13.39 -13.76
N LYS A 35 -16.13 13.98 -14.36
CA LYS A 35 -17.14 13.29 -15.17
C LYS A 35 -17.14 13.89 -16.57
N ILE A 36 -17.15 13.05 -17.59
CA ILE A 36 -17.30 13.47 -18.97
C ILE A 36 -18.80 13.73 -19.21
N THR A 37 -19.12 14.91 -19.70
CA THR A 37 -20.48 15.33 -20.05
C THR A 37 -20.48 15.97 -21.45
N ALA A 38 -21.64 16.10 -22.06
CA ALA A 38 -21.75 16.83 -23.32
C ALA A 38 -21.32 18.30 -23.13
N ARG A 39 -20.83 18.93 -24.22
CA ARG A 39 -20.40 20.33 -24.20
C ARG A 39 -21.54 21.24 -23.69
N GLY A 40 -21.20 22.08 -22.70
CA GLY A 40 -22.17 22.99 -22.08
C GLY A 40 -23.04 22.36 -20.97
N VAL A 41 -22.95 21.06 -20.73
CA VAL A 41 -23.69 20.38 -19.65
C VAL A 41 -22.82 20.30 -18.40
N LYS A 42 -23.26 20.97 -17.33
CA LYS A 42 -22.57 20.90 -16.02
C LYS A 42 -22.84 19.54 -15.36
N PRO A 43 -21.81 18.75 -14.97
CA PRO A 43 -22.04 17.50 -14.28
C PRO A 43 -22.69 17.72 -12.91
N ILE A 44 -23.74 16.97 -12.63
CA ILE A 44 -24.40 16.96 -11.32
C ILE A 44 -24.07 15.61 -10.66
N GLY A 45 -23.72 15.60 -9.38
CA GLY A 45 -23.47 14.41 -8.57
C GLY A 45 -24.03 14.58 -7.17
N GLN A 46 -24.40 13.46 -6.56
CA GLN A 46 -24.76 13.42 -5.15
C GLN A 46 -23.51 13.55 -4.29
N VAL A 47 -23.62 14.18 -3.13
CA VAL A 47 -22.52 14.42 -2.21
C VAL A 47 -22.90 13.91 -0.83
N GLN A 48 -21.98 13.20 -0.18
CA GLN A 48 -22.12 12.76 1.21
C GLN A 48 -21.07 13.42 2.09
N TRP A 49 -21.47 13.86 3.28
CA TRP A 49 -20.64 14.60 4.24
C TRP A 49 -20.37 13.82 5.53
N LYS A 50 -20.58 12.50 5.54
CA LYS A 50 -20.24 11.68 6.71
C LYS A 50 -18.74 11.52 6.83
N PHE A 51 -18.17 11.76 8.03
CA PHE A 51 -16.74 11.75 8.27
C PHE A 51 -16.18 10.39 8.76
N GLN A 52 -17.05 9.39 8.88
CA GLN A 52 -16.60 8.03 9.23
C GLN A 52 -15.66 7.48 8.15
N ALA A 53 -14.64 6.76 8.58
CA ALA A 53 -13.63 6.22 7.69
C ALA A 53 -13.01 4.94 8.26
N THR A 54 -12.36 4.19 7.39
CA THR A 54 -11.50 3.06 7.70
C THR A 54 -10.12 3.28 7.09
N TYR A 55 -9.12 2.50 7.50
CA TYR A 55 -7.75 2.59 7.04
C TYR A 55 -7.34 1.24 6.45
N ILE A 56 -6.81 1.27 5.23
CA ILE A 56 -6.23 0.09 4.60
C ILE A 56 -4.71 0.24 4.67
N TYR A 57 -4.06 -0.71 5.30
CA TYR A 57 -2.63 -0.88 5.32
C TYR A 57 -2.24 -1.84 4.21
N GLY A 58 -1.18 -1.57 3.49
CA GLY A 58 -0.78 -2.40 2.37
C GLY A 58 0.71 -2.49 2.15
N VAL A 59 1.12 -3.64 1.63
CA VAL A 59 2.43 -3.85 1.01
C VAL A 59 2.24 -4.48 -0.36
N VAL A 60 3.02 -4.05 -1.34
CA VAL A 60 3.00 -4.56 -2.71
C VAL A 60 4.42 -4.80 -3.20
N GLU A 61 4.65 -5.91 -3.90
CA GLU A 61 5.94 -6.23 -4.51
C GLU A 61 5.96 -5.81 -5.98
N PRO A 62 6.84 -4.90 -6.39
CA PRO A 62 6.89 -4.44 -7.78
C PRO A 62 7.24 -5.54 -8.80
N LYS A 63 8.01 -6.55 -8.41
CA LYS A 63 8.50 -7.61 -9.29
C LYS A 63 7.42 -8.61 -9.68
N THR A 64 6.60 -9.04 -8.74
CA THR A 64 5.60 -10.11 -8.93
C THR A 64 4.16 -9.61 -8.86
N GLY A 65 3.93 -8.44 -8.27
CA GLY A 65 2.60 -7.95 -7.91
C GLY A 65 2.00 -8.65 -6.69
N GLU A 66 2.74 -9.53 -6.01
CA GLU A 66 2.28 -10.07 -4.74
C GLU A 66 2.04 -8.93 -3.76
N HIS A 67 1.02 -9.06 -2.97
CA HIS A 67 0.57 -8.00 -2.09
C HIS A 67 -0.14 -8.56 -0.86
N PHE A 68 -0.24 -7.71 0.14
CA PHE A 68 -1.05 -7.97 1.32
C PHE A 68 -1.71 -6.66 1.76
N PHE A 69 -3.04 -6.70 1.91
CA PHE A 69 -3.85 -5.59 2.41
C PHE A 69 -4.60 -6.03 3.66
N TYR A 70 -4.68 -5.13 4.63
CA TYR A 70 -5.43 -5.37 5.86
C TYR A 70 -6.14 -4.10 6.32
N GLU A 71 -7.36 -4.24 6.83
CA GLU A 71 -8.17 -3.11 7.29
C GLU A 71 -8.01 -2.90 8.79
N PHE A 72 -7.80 -1.63 9.18
CA PHE A 72 -7.79 -1.20 10.56
C PHE A 72 -8.75 -0.01 10.78
N THR A 73 -9.21 0.12 12.03
CA THR A 73 -10.05 1.25 12.45
C THR A 73 -9.25 2.51 12.77
N HIS A 74 -7.95 2.38 13.00
CA HIS A 74 -7.06 3.47 13.41
C HIS A 74 -5.77 3.49 12.60
N LEU A 75 -5.17 4.68 12.52
CA LEU A 75 -3.85 4.91 11.97
C LEU A 75 -2.88 5.24 13.12
N ASN A 76 -2.19 4.23 13.62
CA ASN A 76 -1.25 4.38 14.73
C ASN A 76 -0.17 3.28 14.72
N SER A 77 0.83 3.41 15.59
CA SER A 77 1.95 2.47 15.69
C SER A 77 1.54 1.06 16.14
N GLN A 78 0.48 0.91 16.93
CA GLN A 78 -0.02 -0.39 17.38
C GLN A 78 -0.63 -1.17 16.21
N CYS A 79 -1.49 -0.53 15.42
CA CYS A 79 -2.04 -1.15 14.20
C CYS A 79 -0.93 -1.48 13.20
N PHE A 80 0.06 -0.61 13.07
CA PHE A 80 1.21 -0.85 12.19
C PHE A 80 2.05 -2.04 12.66
N GLU A 81 2.30 -2.18 13.97
CA GLU A 81 3.01 -3.34 14.54
C GLU A 81 2.26 -4.65 14.26
N ILE A 82 0.94 -4.69 14.46
CA ILE A 82 0.11 -5.85 14.13
C ILE A 82 0.19 -6.15 12.62
N PHE A 83 0.11 -5.11 11.78
CA PHE A 83 0.23 -5.28 10.34
C PHE A 83 1.58 -5.89 9.93
N LEU A 84 2.69 -5.43 10.51
CA LEU A 84 4.01 -6.01 10.25
C LEU A 84 4.09 -7.49 10.65
N GLN A 85 3.47 -7.89 11.77
CA GLN A 85 3.40 -9.30 12.17
C GLN A 85 2.65 -10.15 11.13
N LEU A 86 1.48 -9.68 10.67
CA LEU A 86 0.70 -10.39 9.65
C LEU A 86 1.46 -10.51 8.33
N VAL A 87 2.20 -9.46 7.92
CA VAL A 87 3.05 -9.49 6.73
C VAL A 87 4.20 -10.48 6.90
N ALA A 88 4.85 -10.48 8.07
CA ALA A 88 5.94 -11.40 8.40
C ALA A 88 5.50 -12.86 8.36
N GLU A 89 4.31 -13.17 8.89
CA GLU A 89 3.70 -14.50 8.87
C GLU A 89 3.36 -14.94 7.43
N LYS A 90 2.73 -14.05 6.64
CA LYS A 90 2.36 -14.33 5.25
C LYS A 90 3.56 -14.68 4.38
N PHE A 91 4.69 -14.01 4.60
CA PHE A 91 5.93 -14.17 3.82
C PHE A 91 7.06 -14.74 4.67
N SER A 92 6.77 -15.71 5.53
CA SER A 92 7.69 -16.27 6.52
C SER A 92 8.97 -16.85 5.95
N GLU A 93 8.94 -17.34 4.70
CA GLU A 93 10.09 -17.92 4.01
C GLU A 93 11.05 -16.88 3.39
N SER A 94 10.73 -15.59 3.52
CA SER A 94 11.45 -14.50 2.86
C SER A 94 11.93 -13.44 3.85
N ILE A 95 13.01 -12.77 3.50
CA ILE A 95 13.46 -11.53 4.15
C ILE A 95 12.87 -10.37 3.37
N LEU A 96 12.07 -9.55 4.04
CA LEU A 96 11.33 -8.47 3.42
C LEU A 96 12.02 -7.14 3.64
N ILE A 97 12.38 -6.44 2.57
CA ILE A 97 12.73 -5.03 2.62
C ILE A 97 11.48 -4.25 2.28
N ILE A 98 10.93 -3.53 3.26
CA ILE A 98 9.71 -2.74 3.07
C ILE A 98 10.07 -1.26 3.01
N GLN A 99 9.89 -0.66 1.82
CA GLN A 99 10.00 0.78 1.65
C GLN A 99 8.76 1.47 2.20
N LEU A 100 8.95 2.49 3.03
CA LEU A 100 7.89 3.26 3.68
C LEU A 100 8.18 4.76 3.58
N ASP A 101 7.15 5.56 3.76
CA ASP A 101 7.30 6.97 4.00
C ASP A 101 7.92 7.29 5.38
N ASN A 102 8.11 8.57 5.67
CA ASN A 102 8.67 9.02 6.95
C ASN A 102 7.60 9.28 8.03
N GLY A 103 6.45 8.61 7.96
CA GLY A 103 5.38 8.74 8.95
C GLY A 103 5.89 8.59 10.38
N ARG A 104 5.42 9.45 11.30
CA ARG A 104 5.89 9.45 12.70
C ARG A 104 5.64 8.12 13.40
N PHE A 105 4.54 7.45 13.09
CA PHE A 105 4.16 6.18 13.72
C PHE A 105 5.01 5.01 13.21
N HIS A 106 5.58 5.09 11.98
CA HIS A 106 6.56 4.11 11.46
C HIS A 106 7.91 4.17 12.20
N LYS A 107 8.20 5.28 12.87
CA LYS A 107 9.46 5.54 13.59
C LYS A 107 9.28 5.55 15.11
N ALA A 108 8.19 4.99 15.62
CA ALA A 108 7.95 4.90 17.04
C ALA A 108 9.07 4.12 17.74
N LYS A 109 9.64 4.67 18.82
CA LYS A 109 10.81 4.09 19.52
C LYS A 109 10.60 2.66 20.01
N ASN A 110 9.35 2.29 20.33
CA ASN A 110 9.00 0.99 20.90
C ASN A 110 8.37 0.04 19.86
N LEU A 111 8.49 0.35 18.55
CA LEU A 111 7.94 -0.47 17.49
C LEU A 111 8.68 -1.82 17.44
N LYS A 112 7.94 -2.91 17.60
CA LYS A 112 8.47 -4.27 17.45
C LYS A 112 8.43 -4.66 15.96
N ILE A 113 9.59 -4.79 15.38
CA ILE A 113 9.75 -5.18 13.98
C ILE A 113 10.10 -6.66 13.95
N PRO A 114 9.36 -7.52 13.20
CA PRO A 114 9.69 -8.93 13.03
C PRO A 114 11.10 -9.14 12.45
N ASP A 115 11.73 -10.26 12.79
CA ASP A 115 13.13 -10.53 12.44
C ASP A 115 13.38 -10.65 10.94
N ASN A 116 12.35 -11.06 10.18
CA ASN A 116 12.41 -11.17 8.72
C ASN A 116 12.02 -9.87 7.99
N ILE A 117 11.80 -8.75 8.70
CA ILE A 117 11.45 -7.45 8.10
C ILE A 117 12.56 -6.42 8.33
N ILE A 118 12.92 -5.72 7.26
CA ILE A 118 13.82 -4.58 7.26
C ILE A 118 13.05 -3.37 6.74
N LEU A 119 12.86 -2.34 7.57
CA LEU A 119 12.21 -1.11 7.14
C LEU A 119 13.22 -0.19 6.46
N MET A 120 12.89 0.29 5.26
CA MET A 120 13.65 1.25 4.48
C MET A 120 12.82 2.51 4.29
N PHE A 121 13.29 3.63 4.84
CA PHE A 121 12.57 4.90 4.72
C PHE A 121 13.04 5.66 3.50
N GLN A 122 12.08 6.13 2.70
CA GLN A 122 12.34 6.97 1.54
C GLN A 122 12.77 8.40 1.95
N PRO A 123 13.40 9.16 1.04
CA PRO A 123 13.71 10.57 1.30
C PRO A 123 12.44 11.35 1.64
N ALA A 124 12.57 12.38 2.48
CA ALA A 124 11.45 13.25 2.82
C ALA A 124 10.93 13.98 1.57
N HIS A 125 9.61 14.16 1.50
CA HIS A 125 8.94 14.90 0.42
C HIS A 125 9.08 14.29 -0.98
N CYS A 126 9.20 12.95 -1.09
CA CYS A 126 9.27 12.23 -2.37
C CYS A 126 8.15 11.16 -2.47
N PRO A 127 6.86 11.53 -2.37
CA PRO A 127 5.76 10.55 -2.44
C PRO A 127 5.71 9.83 -3.80
N GLU A 128 6.14 10.50 -4.89
CA GLU A 128 6.22 9.92 -6.22
C GLU A 128 7.18 8.71 -6.31
N SER A 129 8.06 8.53 -5.33
CA SER A 129 8.98 7.40 -5.24
C SER A 129 8.33 6.14 -4.66
N ASN A 130 7.10 6.24 -4.10
CA ASN A 130 6.38 5.09 -3.56
C ASN A 130 5.26 4.64 -4.53
N PRO A 131 5.47 3.56 -5.30
CA PRO A 131 4.49 3.14 -6.30
C PRO A 131 3.15 2.65 -5.71
N ILE A 132 3.08 2.29 -4.44
CA ILE A 132 1.82 1.90 -3.78
C ILE A 132 0.78 3.03 -3.78
N GLU A 133 1.21 4.29 -3.86
CA GLU A 133 0.30 5.43 -4.01
C GLU A 133 -0.61 5.31 -5.23
N GLN A 134 -0.13 4.69 -6.31
CA GLN A 134 -0.92 4.45 -7.51
C GLN A 134 -1.93 3.32 -7.32
N VAL A 135 -1.59 2.34 -6.48
CA VAL A 135 -2.54 1.30 -6.05
C VAL A 135 -3.70 1.95 -5.30
N TRP A 136 -3.40 2.88 -4.40
CA TRP A 136 -4.43 3.64 -3.69
C TRP A 136 -5.27 4.54 -4.62
N GLN A 137 -4.65 5.14 -5.62
CA GLN A 137 -5.39 5.89 -6.63
C GLN A 137 -6.32 4.99 -7.45
N TYR A 138 -5.85 3.79 -7.83
CA TYR A 138 -6.65 2.81 -8.55
C TYR A 138 -7.85 2.35 -7.71
N LEU A 139 -7.62 1.98 -6.45
CA LEU A 139 -8.67 1.59 -5.50
C LEU A 139 -9.72 2.72 -5.34
N LYS A 140 -9.27 3.92 -5.04
CA LYS A 140 -10.16 5.09 -4.86
C LYS A 140 -10.91 5.44 -6.14
N LYS A 141 -10.32 5.23 -7.31
CA LYS A 141 -10.99 5.45 -8.60
C LYS A 141 -12.16 4.49 -8.78
N GLY A 142 -12.01 3.23 -8.37
CA GLY A 142 -13.09 2.23 -8.39
C GLY A 142 -14.26 2.56 -7.47
N LEU A 143 -14.00 3.26 -6.35
CA LEU A 143 -15.01 3.65 -5.36
C LEU A 143 -15.64 5.04 -5.62
N ARG A 144 -15.22 5.73 -6.67
CA ARG A 144 -15.52 7.17 -6.85
C ARG A 144 -16.99 7.52 -6.97
N TRP A 145 -17.80 6.62 -7.51
CA TRP A 145 -19.21 6.87 -7.79
C TRP A 145 -20.14 6.16 -6.82
N ASP A 146 -19.58 5.38 -5.90
CA ASP A 146 -20.34 4.71 -4.87
C ASP A 146 -20.60 5.67 -3.72
N LEU A 147 -21.81 5.62 -3.18
CA LEU A 147 -22.25 6.44 -2.06
C LEU A 147 -22.73 5.54 -0.93
N PRO A 148 -21.82 4.82 -0.26
CA PRO A 148 -22.19 3.91 0.81
C PRO A 148 -22.80 4.65 1.99
N ASN A 149 -23.94 4.17 2.51
CA ASN A 149 -24.68 4.83 3.59
C ASN A 149 -23.98 4.72 4.95
N ASN A 150 -23.14 3.70 5.14
CA ASN A 150 -22.45 3.39 6.38
C ASN A 150 -21.13 2.68 6.13
N LEU A 151 -20.33 2.47 7.20
CA LEU A 151 -19.03 1.80 7.09
C LEU A 151 -19.13 0.34 6.65
N TYR A 152 -20.22 -0.35 6.94
CA TYR A 152 -20.41 -1.73 6.49
C TYR A 152 -20.50 -1.82 4.96
N GLU A 153 -21.33 -0.99 4.36
CA GLU A 153 -21.46 -0.91 2.90
C GLU A 153 -20.12 -0.47 2.26
N LEU A 154 -19.42 0.51 2.87
CA LEU A 154 -18.10 0.93 2.39
C LEU A 154 -17.09 -0.23 2.38
N ARG A 155 -17.06 -1.04 3.45
CA ARG A 155 -16.18 -2.21 3.56
C ARG A 155 -16.46 -3.26 2.50
N LEU A 156 -17.74 -3.51 2.21
CA LEU A 156 -18.12 -4.42 1.13
C LEU A 156 -17.61 -3.93 -0.24
N LEU A 157 -17.76 -2.63 -0.52
CA LEU A 157 -17.27 -2.03 -1.77
C LEU A 157 -15.75 -2.08 -1.86
N ILE A 158 -15.05 -1.81 -0.75
CA ILE A 158 -13.57 -1.92 -0.69
C ILE A 158 -13.15 -3.37 -0.96
N SER A 159 -13.76 -4.37 -0.30
CA SER A 159 -13.46 -5.79 -0.50
C SER A 159 -13.64 -6.19 -1.97
N GLN A 160 -14.77 -5.85 -2.58
CA GLN A 160 -15.05 -6.12 -3.99
C GLN A 160 -14.04 -5.47 -4.95
N GLN A 161 -13.53 -4.27 -4.60
CA GLN A 161 -12.50 -3.61 -5.39
C GLN A 161 -11.12 -4.26 -5.20
N LEU A 162 -10.77 -4.64 -3.97
CA LEU A 162 -9.52 -5.34 -3.68
C LEU A 162 -9.47 -6.71 -4.35
N GLU A 163 -10.58 -7.46 -4.41
CA GLU A 163 -10.66 -8.76 -5.11
C GLU A 163 -10.33 -8.65 -6.61
N LYS A 164 -10.61 -7.51 -7.24
CA LYS A 164 -10.26 -7.25 -8.66
C LYS A 164 -8.78 -6.92 -8.85
N MET A 165 -8.06 -6.64 -7.77
CA MET A 165 -6.66 -6.22 -7.78
C MET A 165 -5.76 -7.43 -7.56
N ASN A 166 -5.78 -8.37 -8.50
CA ASN A 166 -4.89 -9.54 -8.48
C ASN A 166 -3.42 -9.15 -8.73
N SER A 167 -2.51 -10.11 -8.60
CA SER A 167 -1.07 -9.85 -8.75
C SER A 167 -0.68 -9.28 -10.11
N GLU A 168 -1.36 -9.67 -11.19
CA GLU A 168 -1.11 -9.13 -12.54
C GLU A 168 -1.48 -7.63 -12.61
N VAL A 169 -2.64 -7.26 -12.06
CA VAL A 169 -3.10 -5.87 -11.99
C VAL A 169 -2.13 -5.06 -11.14
N ILE A 170 -1.76 -5.54 -9.94
CA ILE A 170 -0.81 -4.85 -9.07
C ILE A 170 0.55 -4.70 -9.76
N ALA A 171 1.12 -5.76 -10.35
CA ALA A 171 2.38 -5.69 -11.09
C ALA A 171 2.34 -4.64 -12.21
N SER A 172 1.23 -4.56 -12.94
CA SER A 172 1.06 -3.55 -14.00
C SER A 172 1.06 -2.11 -13.49
N ILE A 173 0.59 -1.90 -12.24
CA ILE A 173 0.53 -0.58 -11.60
C ILE A 173 1.89 -0.18 -11.02
N VAL A 174 2.56 -1.11 -10.31
CA VAL A 174 3.76 -0.81 -9.49
C VAL A 174 5.08 -1.22 -10.13
N GLY A 175 5.06 -2.14 -11.11
CA GLY A 175 6.25 -2.71 -11.79
C GLY A 175 6.89 -1.75 -12.79
N ARG A 176 7.32 -0.58 -12.33
CA ARG A 176 7.95 0.43 -13.20
C ARG A 176 9.35 0.03 -13.60
N ALA A 177 9.71 0.26 -14.86
CA ALA A 177 10.99 -0.15 -15.45
C ALA A 177 12.21 0.30 -14.61
N TYR A 178 12.20 1.52 -14.08
CA TYR A 178 13.32 2.01 -13.26
C TYR A 178 13.45 1.29 -11.91
N ILE A 179 12.32 0.88 -11.30
CA ILE A 179 12.32 0.10 -10.04
C ILE A 179 12.85 -1.29 -10.32
N LEU A 180 12.32 -1.97 -11.34
CA LEU A 180 12.74 -3.31 -11.71
C LEU A 180 14.23 -3.36 -12.10
N ALA A 181 14.73 -2.35 -12.82
CA ALA A 181 16.14 -2.22 -13.14
C ALA A 181 16.99 -2.04 -11.87
N ALA A 182 16.56 -1.21 -10.92
CA ALA A 182 17.27 -1.02 -9.66
C ALA A 182 17.30 -2.30 -8.80
N LEU A 183 16.19 -3.04 -8.73
CA LEU A 183 16.11 -4.32 -8.02
C LEU A 183 17.02 -5.37 -8.68
N SER A 184 17.02 -5.46 -10.00
CA SER A 184 17.91 -6.36 -10.75
C SER A 184 19.39 -6.07 -10.48
N VAL A 185 19.81 -4.78 -10.44
CA VAL A 185 21.17 -4.38 -10.09
C VAL A 185 21.49 -4.74 -8.63
N ALA A 186 20.51 -4.68 -7.74
CA ALA A 186 20.65 -5.05 -6.33
C ALA A 186 20.66 -6.57 -6.10
N GLY A 187 20.38 -7.39 -7.11
CA GLY A 187 20.29 -8.85 -6.98
C GLY A 187 19.02 -9.33 -6.26
N ILE A 188 17.92 -8.57 -6.38
CA ILE A 188 16.62 -8.84 -5.74
C ILE A 188 15.55 -9.12 -6.79
#